data_314c602c9395acecc7eee1a344827ae8
#
_entry.id   314c602c9395acecc7eee1a344827ae8
#
_cell.length_a   1.000
_cell.length_b   1.000
_cell.length_c   1.000
_cell.angle_alpha   90.00
_cell.angle_beta   90.00
_cell.angle_gamma   90.00
#
_symmetry.space_group_name_H-M   'P 1'
#
loop_
_entity.id
_entity.type
_entity.pdbx_description
1 polymer ?
#
loop_
_entity_poly.entity_id
_entity_poly.type
_entity_poly.pdbx_seq_one_letter_code
_entity_poly.pdbx_strand_id
1 'polypeptide(L)'
;MYMDQRLWPYRTPGIPDDLFIRDESIPITKEEVRVIALSKARLREGYMVIDVGSGTGSISIEAAIQVGSTGRVYAIDRDADAIALLRENVRRFSITNIEIVHGDAMDILPSMPEVDAVFVGGAGGRMYDMVRVACTRLRSKGRIVVDTIMVESMSSALNAMYDLGLEDVDVTQVIVAKGRRISSGTMLIARNPVLIISAEKP
;
A
#
# COMPACT_ATOMS: atom_id res chain seq x y z
N MET A 1 26.81 6.51 -21.36
CA MET A 1 25.75 5.68 -20.76
C MET A 1 25.61 6.16 -19.31
N TYR A 2 24.66 7.07 -19.04
CA TYR A 2 24.42 7.52 -17.67
C TYR A 2 23.84 6.34 -16.89
N MET A 3 24.56 5.83 -15.90
CA MET A 3 24.00 4.85 -14.96
C MET A 3 22.86 5.53 -14.24
N ASP A 4 21.68 4.92 -14.28
CA ASP A 4 20.51 5.34 -13.51
C ASP A 4 20.89 5.33 -12.02
N GLN A 5 21.02 6.52 -11.42
CA GLN A 5 21.45 6.66 -10.02
C GLN A 5 20.31 6.42 -9.01
N ARG A 6 19.15 5.95 -9.48
CA ARG A 6 18.04 5.60 -8.59
C ARG A 6 18.45 4.44 -7.67
N LEU A 7 18.09 4.53 -6.41
CA LEU A 7 18.34 3.48 -5.41
C LEU A 7 17.69 2.14 -5.82
N TRP A 8 16.56 2.19 -6.55
CA TRP A 8 15.87 1.04 -7.13
C TRP A 8 15.61 1.28 -8.61
N PRO A 9 16.46 0.76 -9.50
CA PRO A 9 16.34 0.99 -10.95
C PRO A 9 15.39 0.02 -11.64
N TYR A 10 14.77 -0.90 -10.90
CA TYR A 10 13.89 -1.93 -11.44
C TYR A 10 12.43 -1.49 -11.44
N ARG A 11 11.64 -1.96 -12.40
CA ARG A 11 10.17 -1.83 -12.39
C ARG A 11 9.50 -2.95 -11.60
N THR A 12 10.15 -4.11 -11.49
CA THR A 12 9.64 -5.23 -10.70
C THR A 12 9.47 -4.81 -9.24
N PRO A 13 8.28 -5.01 -8.64
CA PRO A 13 8.08 -4.74 -7.21
C PRO A 13 8.90 -5.69 -6.35
N GLY A 14 9.08 -5.31 -5.08
CA GLY A 14 9.85 -6.08 -4.11
C GLY A 14 11.13 -5.36 -3.70
N ILE A 15 11.04 -4.05 -3.45
CA ILE A 15 12.15 -3.29 -2.84
C ILE A 15 12.43 -3.90 -1.45
N PRO A 16 13.68 -4.35 -1.17
CA PRO A 16 14.03 -4.85 0.16
C PRO A 16 13.68 -3.86 1.29
N ASP A 17 13.12 -4.37 2.39
CA ASP A 17 12.67 -3.54 3.51
C ASP A 17 13.81 -2.72 4.15
N ASP A 18 15.07 -3.17 4.04
CA ASP A 18 16.25 -2.49 4.57
C ASP A 18 16.73 -1.29 3.72
N LEU A 19 16.22 -1.14 2.51
CA LEU A 19 16.44 0.06 1.70
C LEU A 19 15.54 1.23 2.13
N PHE A 20 14.48 1.00 2.88
CA PHE A 20 13.66 2.07 3.46
C PHE A 20 14.24 2.58 4.77
N ILE A 21 14.16 3.89 4.98
CA ILE A 21 14.33 4.47 6.31
C ILE A 21 13.11 4.06 7.12
N ARG A 22 13.35 3.52 8.32
CA ARG A 22 12.31 2.93 9.17
C ARG A 22 12.45 3.43 10.60
N ASP A 23 11.32 3.49 11.26
CA ASP A 23 11.19 3.64 12.70
C ASP A 23 10.38 2.45 13.25
N GLU A 24 10.70 1.99 14.46
CA GLU A 24 10.02 0.83 15.07
C GLU A 24 8.55 1.11 15.40
N SER A 25 8.21 2.37 15.64
CA SER A 25 6.84 2.81 15.94
C SER A 25 5.95 2.93 14.71
N ILE A 26 6.55 3.04 13.51
CA ILE A 26 5.82 3.23 12.25
C ILE A 26 5.84 1.92 11.44
N PRO A 27 4.70 1.28 11.24
CA PRO A 27 4.63 0.03 10.47
C PRO A 27 5.11 0.19 9.04
N ILE A 28 5.72 -0.86 8.50
CA ILE A 28 6.00 -1.02 7.07
C ILE A 28 5.31 -2.26 6.56
N THR A 29 4.58 -2.15 5.45
CA THR A 29 4.12 -3.32 4.71
C THR A 29 5.33 -4.05 4.15
N LYS A 30 5.55 -5.29 4.60
CA LYS A 30 6.75 -6.07 4.28
C LYS A 30 6.84 -6.41 2.79
N GLU A 31 8.08 -6.54 2.31
CA GLU A 31 8.42 -6.78 0.90
C GLU A 31 7.48 -7.78 0.22
N GLU A 32 7.32 -8.97 0.78
CA GLU A 32 6.53 -10.05 0.17
C GLU A 32 5.03 -9.75 0.13
N VAL A 33 4.52 -9.13 1.20
CA VAL A 33 3.13 -8.68 1.29
C VAL A 33 2.87 -7.55 0.29
N ARG A 34 3.79 -6.59 0.21
CA ARG A 34 3.72 -5.44 -0.70
C ARG A 34 3.69 -5.87 -2.17
N VAL A 35 4.54 -6.84 -2.56
CA VAL A 35 4.53 -7.41 -3.91
C VAL A 35 3.15 -7.99 -4.26
N ILE A 36 2.55 -8.74 -3.34
CA ILE A 36 1.22 -9.33 -3.59
C ILE A 36 0.15 -8.25 -3.64
N ALA A 37 0.16 -7.27 -2.71
CA ALA A 37 -0.78 -6.17 -2.70
C ALA A 37 -0.76 -5.37 -4.02
N LEU A 38 0.43 -5.01 -4.51
CA LEU A 38 0.61 -4.33 -5.79
C LEU A 38 0.11 -5.17 -6.98
N SER A 39 0.36 -6.48 -6.96
CA SER A 39 -0.17 -7.40 -7.99
C SER A 39 -1.70 -7.42 -8.01
N LYS A 40 -2.35 -7.41 -6.83
CA LYS A 40 -3.82 -7.37 -6.71
C LYS A 40 -4.42 -6.05 -7.20
N ALA A 41 -3.70 -4.94 -7.10
CA ALA A 41 -4.12 -3.63 -7.61
C ALA A 41 -4.08 -3.52 -9.14
N ARG A 42 -3.38 -4.43 -9.85
CA ARG A 42 -3.29 -4.47 -11.34
C ARG A 42 -2.90 -3.12 -11.95
N LEU A 43 -1.91 -2.45 -11.34
CA LEU A 43 -1.50 -1.11 -11.75
C LEU A 43 -0.99 -1.05 -13.20
N ARG A 44 -1.26 0.08 -13.86
CA ARG A 44 -0.78 0.40 -15.21
C ARG A 44 -0.11 1.76 -15.24
N GLU A 45 0.72 1.99 -16.24
CA GLU A 45 1.30 3.30 -16.50
C GLU A 45 0.21 4.36 -16.68
N GLY A 46 0.39 5.52 -16.08
CA GLY A 46 -0.56 6.62 -16.10
C GLY A 46 -1.70 6.54 -15.06
N TYR A 47 -1.81 5.46 -14.28
CA TYR A 47 -2.84 5.31 -13.26
C TYR A 47 -2.68 6.32 -12.13
N MET A 48 -3.81 6.71 -11.56
CA MET A 48 -3.91 7.48 -10.33
C MET A 48 -4.22 6.54 -9.18
N VAL A 49 -3.50 6.68 -8.06
CA VAL A 49 -3.57 5.76 -6.92
C VAL A 49 -3.72 6.56 -5.63
N ILE A 50 -4.53 6.08 -4.70
CA ILE A 50 -4.55 6.55 -3.31
C ILE A 50 -3.99 5.44 -2.42
N ASP A 51 -3.11 5.82 -1.47
CA ASP A 51 -2.57 4.95 -0.43
C ASP A 51 -2.97 5.52 0.94
N VAL A 52 -3.90 4.84 1.63
CA VAL A 52 -4.47 5.23 2.92
C VAL A 52 -3.73 4.53 4.04
N GLY A 53 -3.20 5.31 4.98
CA GLY A 53 -2.32 4.81 6.03
C GLY A 53 -0.95 4.45 5.47
N SER A 54 -0.35 5.39 4.74
CA SER A 54 0.86 5.17 3.94
C SER A 54 2.10 4.83 4.76
N GLY A 55 2.12 5.16 6.06
CA GLY A 55 3.21 4.84 6.97
C GLY A 55 4.58 5.29 6.43
N THR A 56 5.49 4.34 6.28
CA THR A 56 6.83 4.59 5.71
C THR A 56 6.81 4.96 4.22
N GLY A 57 5.67 4.82 3.54
CA GLY A 57 5.52 5.05 2.11
C GLY A 57 5.94 3.86 1.23
N SER A 58 6.11 2.68 1.79
CA SER A 58 6.62 1.55 1.03
C SER A 58 5.70 1.10 -0.11
N ILE A 59 4.38 1.06 0.10
CA ILE A 59 3.40 0.82 -0.97
C ILE A 59 3.38 2.01 -1.94
N SER A 60 3.29 3.25 -1.42
CA SER A 60 3.26 4.46 -2.23
C SER A 60 4.43 4.56 -3.21
N ILE A 61 5.65 4.26 -2.76
CA ILE A 61 6.87 4.34 -3.58
C ILE A 61 6.86 3.28 -4.69
N GLU A 62 6.54 2.03 -4.37
CA GLU A 62 6.47 0.99 -5.39
C GLU A 62 5.30 1.21 -6.35
N ALA A 63 4.15 1.67 -5.86
CA ALA A 63 3.03 2.06 -6.72
C ALA A 63 3.42 3.19 -7.67
N ALA A 64 4.14 4.21 -7.19
CA ALA A 64 4.63 5.32 -8.01
C ALA A 64 5.58 4.88 -9.13
N ILE A 65 6.44 3.88 -8.86
CA ILE A 65 7.30 3.26 -9.87
C ILE A 65 6.46 2.52 -10.93
N GLN A 66 5.42 1.79 -10.49
CA GLN A 66 4.55 1.04 -11.40
C GLN A 66 3.75 1.95 -12.33
N VAL A 67 3.17 3.02 -11.79
CA VAL A 67 2.34 3.94 -12.59
C VAL A 67 3.16 4.89 -13.46
N GLY A 68 4.48 4.98 -13.23
CA GLY A 68 5.39 5.79 -14.04
C GLY A 68 5.16 7.29 -13.90
N SER A 69 5.91 8.08 -14.67
CA SER A 69 5.94 9.55 -14.58
C SER A 69 4.63 10.23 -15.00
N THR A 70 3.78 9.54 -15.76
CA THR A 70 2.46 10.04 -16.18
C THR A 70 1.35 9.72 -15.19
N GLY A 71 1.60 8.78 -14.25
CA GLY A 71 0.71 8.45 -13.15
C GLY A 71 1.03 9.26 -11.89
N ARG A 72 0.15 9.16 -10.89
CA ARG A 72 0.30 9.85 -9.60
C ARG A 72 -0.18 8.99 -8.46
N VAL A 73 0.50 9.10 -7.31
CA VAL A 73 0.09 8.47 -6.05
C VAL A 73 -0.21 9.57 -5.02
N TYR A 74 -1.34 9.48 -4.35
CA TYR A 74 -1.71 10.29 -3.20
C TYR A 74 -1.51 9.45 -1.95
N ALA A 75 -0.49 9.77 -1.18
CA ALA A 75 -0.12 9.07 0.04
C ALA A 75 -0.68 9.82 1.26
N ILE A 76 -1.65 9.24 1.95
CA ILE A 76 -2.38 9.85 3.04
C ILE A 76 -1.99 9.17 4.36
N ASP A 77 -1.58 9.94 5.34
CA ASP A 77 -1.42 9.48 6.71
C ASP A 77 -1.79 10.58 7.71
N ARG A 78 -2.34 10.19 8.86
CA ARG A 78 -2.68 11.11 9.94
C ARG A 78 -1.52 11.36 10.91
N ASP A 79 -0.53 10.46 10.92
CA ASP A 79 0.61 10.52 11.80
C ASP A 79 1.70 11.42 11.20
N ALA A 80 2.07 12.49 11.92
CA ALA A 80 3.07 13.45 11.48
C ALA A 80 4.47 12.81 11.35
N ASP A 81 4.81 11.83 12.19
CA ASP A 81 6.10 11.14 12.14
C ASP A 81 6.14 10.19 10.94
N ALA A 82 5.02 9.51 10.63
CA ALA A 82 4.89 8.73 9.40
C ALA A 82 5.06 9.62 8.15
N ILE A 83 4.43 10.81 8.12
CA ILE A 83 4.58 11.78 7.02
C ILE A 83 6.02 12.26 6.87
N ALA A 84 6.73 12.52 7.97
CA ALA A 84 8.13 12.90 7.93
C ALA A 84 8.99 11.79 7.32
N LEU A 85 8.81 10.56 7.77
CA LEU A 85 9.51 9.37 7.30
C LEU A 85 9.22 9.08 5.82
N LEU A 86 7.95 9.18 5.40
CA LEU A 86 7.54 9.06 4.01
C LEU A 86 8.26 10.07 3.11
N ARG A 87 8.35 11.35 3.53
CA ARG A 87 9.08 12.39 2.77
C ARG A 87 10.54 12.05 2.58
N GLU A 88 11.18 11.51 3.61
CA GLU A 88 12.59 11.09 3.53
C GLU A 88 12.75 9.91 2.56
N ASN A 89 11.89 8.91 2.63
CA ASN A 89 11.90 7.78 1.71
C ASN A 89 11.65 8.23 0.26
N VAL A 90 10.66 9.09 0.01
CA VAL A 90 10.38 9.63 -1.33
C VAL A 90 11.62 10.32 -1.92
N ARG A 91 12.34 11.14 -1.13
CA ARG A 91 13.61 11.76 -1.58
C ARG A 91 14.68 10.70 -1.84
N ARG A 92 14.83 9.73 -0.92
CA ARG A 92 15.83 8.67 -1.00
C ARG A 92 15.70 7.85 -2.28
N PHE A 93 14.46 7.54 -2.69
CA PHE A 93 14.17 6.80 -3.92
C PHE A 93 14.06 7.71 -5.17
N SER A 94 14.22 9.03 -5.02
CA SER A 94 14.10 10.01 -6.11
C SER A 94 12.75 9.93 -6.85
N ILE A 95 11.66 9.69 -6.09
CA ILE A 95 10.31 9.61 -6.63
C ILE A 95 9.72 11.04 -6.71
N THR A 96 9.12 11.38 -7.85
CA THR A 96 8.59 12.72 -8.11
C THR A 96 7.08 12.78 -8.32
N ASN A 97 6.42 11.65 -8.41
CA ASN A 97 5.00 11.52 -8.72
C ASN A 97 4.15 11.07 -7.51
N ILE A 98 4.63 11.33 -6.28
CA ILE A 98 3.85 11.15 -5.05
C ILE A 98 3.46 12.52 -4.48
N GLU A 99 2.17 12.68 -4.20
CA GLU A 99 1.62 13.78 -3.42
C GLU A 99 1.34 13.28 -1.99
N ILE A 100 1.98 13.93 -1.01
CA ILE A 100 1.90 13.54 0.40
C ILE A 100 0.87 14.42 1.09
N VAL A 101 -0.17 13.79 1.65
CA VAL A 101 -1.31 14.45 2.29
C VAL A 101 -1.35 14.07 3.76
N HIS A 102 -1.18 15.05 4.65
CA HIS A 102 -1.25 14.84 6.09
C HIS A 102 -2.67 15.09 6.61
N GLY A 103 -3.28 14.10 7.24
CA GLY A 103 -4.56 14.22 7.93
C GLY A 103 -5.36 12.91 7.97
N ASP A 104 -6.55 12.96 8.57
CA ASP A 104 -7.44 11.80 8.64
C ASP A 104 -8.03 11.50 7.25
N ALA A 105 -7.85 10.28 6.79
CA ALA A 105 -8.32 9.88 5.47
C ALA A 105 -9.85 9.97 5.32
N MET A 106 -10.62 9.84 6.41
CA MET A 106 -12.08 10.01 6.36
C MET A 106 -12.49 11.43 5.98
N ASP A 107 -11.69 12.43 6.37
CA ASP A 107 -11.95 13.84 6.07
C ASP A 107 -11.39 14.22 4.68
N ILE A 108 -10.30 13.60 4.28
CA ILE A 108 -9.57 13.92 3.05
C ILE A 108 -10.18 13.25 1.82
N LEU A 109 -10.50 11.96 1.89
CA LEU A 109 -10.97 11.16 0.76
C LEU A 109 -12.14 11.81 -0.01
N PRO A 110 -13.16 12.40 0.64
CA PRO A 110 -14.29 13.00 -0.09
C PRO A 110 -13.88 14.09 -1.10
N SER A 111 -12.76 14.77 -0.87
CA SER A 111 -12.24 15.84 -1.72
C SER A 111 -11.18 15.38 -2.73
N MET A 112 -10.73 14.11 -2.65
CA MET A 112 -9.71 13.58 -3.56
C MET A 112 -10.26 13.35 -4.96
N PRO A 113 -9.41 13.39 -5.99
CA PRO A 113 -9.82 13.04 -7.35
C PRO A 113 -10.25 11.58 -7.46
N GLU A 114 -10.95 11.24 -8.54
CA GLU A 114 -11.20 9.84 -8.87
C GLU A 114 -9.90 9.15 -9.31
N VAL A 115 -9.72 7.90 -8.84
CA VAL A 115 -8.50 7.12 -9.03
C VAL A 115 -8.78 5.72 -9.57
N ASP A 116 -7.73 5.08 -10.06
CA ASP A 116 -7.79 3.76 -10.68
C ASP A 116 -7.54 2.65 -9.63
N ALA A 117 -6.85 2.97 -8.54
CA ALA A 117 -6.63 2.03 -7.44
C ALA A 117 -6.56 2.73 -6.08
N VAL A 118 -7.01 2.01 -5.04
CA VAL A 118 -6.87 2.44 -3.64
C VAL A 118 -6.27 1.32 -2.81
N PHE A 119 -5.21 1.63 -2.05
CA PHE A 119 -4.68 0.79 -0.99
C PHE A 119 -5.19 1.28 0.37
N VAL A 120 -5.49 0.36 1.28
CA VAL A 120 -5.90 0.66 2.66
C VAL A 120 -5.11 -0.21 3.62
N GLY A 121 -4.07 0.35 4.24
CA GLY A 121 -3.22 -0.34 5.22
C GLY A 121 -3.63 -0.10 6.68
N GLY A 122 -4.19 1.05 7.01
CA GLY A 122 -4.56 1.42 8.36
C GLY A 122 -5.89 2.18 8.43
N ALA A 123 -6.89 1.65 9.15
CA ALA A 123 -8.21 2.28 9.28
C ALA A 123 -8.57 2.66 10.73
N GLY A 124 -7.69 2.38 11.71
CA GLY A 124 -7.92 2.74 13.11
C GLY A 124 -9.26 2.23 13.68
N GLY A 125 -9.66 1.00 13.35
CA GLY A 125 -10.93 0.39 13.79
C GLY A 125 -12.14 0.76 12.93
N ARG A 126 -12.01 1.60 11.91
CA ARG A 126 -13.10 2.09 11.02
C ARG A 126 -13.05 1.46 9.63
N MET A 127 -12.59 0.20 9.52
CA MET A 127 -12.31 -0.44 8.22
C MET A 127 -13.54 -0.48 7.29
N TYR A 128 -14.73 -0.76 7.82
CA TYR A 128 -15.97 -0.78 7.03
C TYR A 128 -16.24 0.59 6.37
N ASP A 129 -16.23 1.65 7.16
CA ASP A 129 -16.48 3.02 6.65
C ASP A 129 -15.34 3.50 5.75
N MET A 130 -14.10 3.13 6.05
CA MET A 130 -12.94 3.47 5.24
C MET A 130 -13.06 2.88 3.82
N VAL A 131 -13.43 1.61 3.70
CA VAL A 131 -13.68 0.96 2.40
C VAL A 131 -14.81 1.66 1.66
N ARG A 132 -15.91 1.99 2.35
CA ARG A 132 -17.04 2.70 1.73
C ARG A 132 -16.62 4.06 1.16
N VAL A 133 -15.92 4.87 1.95
CA VAL A 133 -15.48 6.20 1.52
C VAL A 133 -14.43 6.10 0.41
N ALA A 134 -13.47 5.19 0.53
CA ALA A 134 -12.46 4.95 -0.50
C ALA A 134 -13.09 4.56 -1.85
N CYS A 135 -14.10 3.68 -1.84
CA CYS A 135 -14.81 3.27 -3.05
C CYS A 135 -15.56 4.41 -3.76
N THR A 136 -15.91 5.51 -3.05
CA THR A 136 -16.48 6.69 -3.73
C THR A 136 -15.49 7.36 -4.67
N ARG A 137 -14.20 7.16 -4.44
CA ARG A 137 -13.10 7.73 -5.26
C ARG A 137 -12.61 6.79 -6.36
N LEU A 138 -12.99 5.52 -6.33
CA LEU A 138 -12.65 4.60 -7.40
C LEU A 138 -13.47 4.88 -8.66
N ARG A 139 -12.81 4.87 -9.81
CA ARG A 139 -13.45 4.79 -11.13
C ARG A 139 -14.10 3.42 -11.32
N SER A 140 -15.03 3.31 -12.28
CA SER A 140 -15.49 2.00 -12.76
C SER A 140 -14.28 1.17 -13.22
N LYS A 141 -14.27 -0.14 -12.88
CA LYS A 141 -13.15 -1.05 -13.08
C LYS A 141 -11.87 -0.71 -12.28
N GLY A 142 -11.95 0.26 -11.37
CA GLY A 142 -10.89 0.54 -10.40
C GLY A 142 -10.82 -0.53 -9.30
N ARG A 143 -9.65 -0.68 -8.68
CA ARG A 143 -9.40 -1.73 -7.69
C ARG A 143 -9.14 -1.17 -6.29
N ILE A 144 -9.72 -1.83 -5.29
CA ILE A 144 -9.38 -1.61 -3.89
C ILE A 144 -8.58 -2.81 -3.36
N VAL A 145 -7.53 -2.52 -2.59
CA VAL A 145 -6.72 -3.53 -1.91
C VAL A 145 -6.57 -3.13 -0.45
N VAL A 146 -6.97 -4.02 0.44
CA VAL A 146 -6.85 -3.85 1.89
C VAL A 146 -5.83 -4.86 2.41
N ASP A 147 -4.83 -4.42 3.16
CA ASP A 147 -3.94 -5.31 3.90
C ASP A 147 -4.11 -5.13 5.41
N THR A 148 -4.23 -6.24 6.13
CA THR A 148 -4.44 -6.24 7.59
C THR A 148 -3.94 -7.52 8.23
N ILE A 149 -3.53 -7.41 9.52
CA ILE A 149 -3.24 -8.55 10.37
C ILE A 149 -4.41 -8.92 11.30
N MET A 150 -5.49 -8.11 11.29
CA MET A 150 -6.64 -8.23 12.18
C MET A 150 -7.81 -8.93 11.47
N VAL A 151 -8.32 -10.01 12.07
CA VAL A 151 -9.47 -10.77 11.54
C VAL A 151 -10.73 -9.90 11.49
N GLU A 152 -10.93 -9.05 12.49
CA GLU A 152 -12.07 -8.12 12.55
C GLU A 152 -12.03 -7.09 11.42
N SER A 153 -10.83 -6.57 11.11
CA SER A 153 -10.66 -5.64 9.98
C SER A 153 -10.91 -6.33 8.64
N MET A 154 -10.47 -7.58 8.47
CA MET A 154 -10.78 -8.40 7.29
C MET A 154 -12.30 -8.57 7.12
N SER A 155 -12.98 -9.01 8.19
CA SER A 155 -14.44 -9.20 8.16
C SER A 155 -15.18 -7.91 7.81
N SER A 156 -14.75 -6.78 8.41
CA SER A 156 -15.32 -5.46 8.14
C SER A 156 -15.09 -5.01 6.69
N ALA A 157 -13.90 -5.25 6.13
CA ALA A 157 -13.59 -4.94 4.73
C ALA A 157 -14.45 -5.76 3.77
N LEU A 158 -14.56 -7.08 4.01
CA LEU A 158 -15.39 -7.98 3.20
C LEU A 158 -16.86 -7.57 3.20
N ASN A 159 -17.42 -7.31 4.38
CA ASN A 159 -18.81 -6.87 4.50
C ASN A 159 -19.04 -5.58 3.70
N ALA A 160 -18.15 -4.59 3.82
CA ALA A 160 -18.26 -3.36 3.05
C ALA A 160 -18.19 -3.60 1.54
N MET A 161 -17.28 -4.48 1.08
CA MET A 161 -17.15 -4.81 -0.35
C MET A 161 -18.40 -5.49 -0.91
N TYR A 162 -19.00 -6.44 -0.15
CA TYR A 162 -20.24 -7.09 -0.54
C TYR A 162 -21.43 -6.12 -0.53
N ASP A 163 -21.56 -5.30 0.50
CA ASP A 163 -22.66 -4.31 0.61
C ASP A 163 -22.59 -3.25 -0.49
N LEU A 164 -21.39 -2.96 -1.01
CA LEU A 164 -21.18 -2.05 -2.14
C LEU A 164 -21.34 -2.74 -3.51
N GLY A 165 -21.56 -4.03 -3.55
CA GLY A 165 -21.67 -4.79 -4.80
C GLY A 165 -20.38 -4.85 -5.60
N LEU A 166 -19.22 -4.81 -4.94
CA LEU A 166 -17.95 -4.95 -5.63
C LEU A 166 -17.77 -6.35 -6.23
N GLU A 167 -17.11 -6.41 -7.37
CA GLU A 167 -16.86 -7.64 -8.13
C GLU A 167 -15.43 -8.17 -7.88
N ASP A 168 -15.16 -9.40 -8.30
CA ASP A 168 -13.82 -10.04 -8.23
C ASP A 168 -13.21 -9.93 -6.82
N VAL A 169 -14.05 -10.15 -5.78
CA VAL A 169 -13.62 -10.14 -4.38
C VAL A 169 -12.70 -11.34 -4.13
N ASP A 170 -11.47 -11.07 -3.73
CA ASP A 170 -10.45 -12.09 -3.44
C ASP A 170 -9.87 -11.88 -2.04
N VAL A 171 -9.63 -12.98 -1.32
CA VAL A 171 -8.98 -13.00 -0.02
C VAL A 171 -7.75 -13.88 -0.10
N THR A 172 -6.59 -13.31 0.14
CA THR A 172 -5.31 -14.02 0.16
C THR A 172 -4.66 -13.89 1.53
N GLN A 173 -4.34 -14.99 2.17
CA GLN A 173 -3.49 -15.01 3.36
C GLN A 173 -2.03 -15.22 2.95
N VAL A 174 -1.16 -14.33 3.41
CA VAL A 174 0.29 -14.39 3.17
C VAL A 174 1.00 -14.79 4.44
N ILE A 175 1.70 -15.92 4.41
CA ILE A 175 2.54 -16.41 5.50
C ILE A 175 3.99 -16.39 5.02
N VAL A 176 4.84 -15.65 5.71
CA VAL A 176 6.23 -15.46 5.33
C VAL A 176 7.15 -15.97 6.45
N ALA A 177 8.18 -16.71 6.06
CA ALA A 177 9.31 -16.99 6.93
C ALA A 177 10.61 -16.63 6.19
N LYS A 178 11.45 -15.80 6.80
CA LYS A 178 12.74 -15.37 6.22
C LYS A 178 13.92 -16.07 6.89
N GLY A 179 14.87 -16.49 6.06
CA GLY A 179 16.12 -17.07 6.52
C GLY A 179 17.00 -16.03 7.24
N ARG A 180 17.43 -16.34 8.46
CA ARG A 180 18.44 -15.59 9.19
C ARG A 180 19.66 -16.46 9.41
N ARG A 181 20.83 -16.00 8.96
CA ARG A 181 22.09 -16.70 9.17
C ARG A 181 22.48 -16.64 10.64
N ILE A 182 22.80 -17.80 11.20
CA ILE A 182 23.37 -17.99 12.54
C ILE A 182 24.65 -18.83 12.42
N SER A 183 25.42 -18.96 13.49
CA SER A 183 26.70 -19.67 13.47
C SER A 183 26.59 -21.13 12.98
N SER A 184 25.49 -21.82 13.31
CA SER A 184 25.26 -23.24 13.00
C SER A 184 24.49 -23.49 11.69
N GLY A 185 24.02 -22.41 10.97
CA GLY A 185 23.24 -22.60 9.74
C GLY A 185 22.35 -21.41 9.40
N THR A 186 21.23 -21.67 8.74
CA THR A 186 20.19 -20.67 8.44
C THR A 186 18.90 -21.07 9.13
N MET A 187 18.42 -20.22 10.01
CA MET A 187 17.15 -20.41 10.73
C MET A 187 16.04 -19.62 10.03
N LEU A 188 14.86 -20.22 9.87
CA LEU A 188 13.68 -19.52 9.39
C LEU A 188 12.99 -18.79 10.55
N ILE A 189 12.72 -17.50 10.35
CA ILE A 189 11.99 -16.67 11.30
C ILE A 189 10.64 -16.33 10.66
N ALA A 190 9.55 -16.82 11.29
CA ALA A 190 8.20 -16.56 10.86
C ALA A 190 7.80 -15.09 11.17
N ARG A 191 7.00 -14.52 10.30
CA ARG A 191 6.33 -13.22 10.47
C ARG A 191 4.85 -13.43 10.72
N ASN A 192 4.18 -12.44 11.30
CA ASN A 192 2.73 -12.47 11.42
C ASN A 192 2.09 -12.68 10.05
N PRO A 193 1.10 -13.58 9.95
CA PRO A 193 0.28 -13.69 8.75
C PRO A 193 -0.39 -12.35 8.43
N VAL A 194 -0.46 -12.01 7.15
CA VAL A 194 -1.17 -10.82 6.67
C VAL A 194 -2.29 -11.26 5.74
N LEU A 195 -3.45 -10.65 5.89
CA LEU A 195 -4.61 -10.87 5.04
C LEU A 195 -4.67 -9.73 4.02
N ILE A 196 -4.73 -10.09 2.75
CA ILE A 196 -4.91 -9.15 1.63
C ILE A 196 -6.28 -9.43 1.03
N ILE A 197 -7.14 -8.42 1.05
CA ILE A 197 -8.46 -8.45 0.46
C ILE A 197 -8.48 -7.48 -0.71
N SER A 198 -8.94 -7.92 -1.87
CA SER A 198 -9.05 -7.05 -3.03
C SER A 198 -10.37 -7.23 -3.74
N ALA A 199 -10.84 -6.17 -4.38
CA ALA A 199 -12.07 -6.17 -5.18
C ALA A 199 -11.99 -5.15 -6.32
N GLU A 200 -12.88 -5.29 -7.29
CA GLU A 200 -13.06 -4.38 -8.42
C GLU A 200 -14.39 -3.66 -8.31
N LYS A 201 -14.40 -2.35 -8.58
CA LYS A 201 -15.64 -1.57 -8.68
C LYS A 201 -16.31 -1.85 -10.04
N PRO A 202 -17.61 -2.19 -10.08
CA PRO A 202 -18.35 -2.41 -11.32
C PRO A 202 -18.24 -1.28 -12.34
#